data_44849991382f98eb0b2257c3648f77bf
#
_entry.id   44849991382f98eb0b2257c3648f77bf
#
_cell.length_a   1.000
_cell.length_b   1.000
_cell.length_c   1.000
_cell.angle_alpha   90.00
_cell.angle_beta   90.00
_cell.angle_gamma   90.00
#
_symmetry.space_group_name_H-M   'P 1'
#
loop_
_entity.id
_entity.type
_entity.pdbx_description
1 polymer ?
#
loop_
_entity_poly.entity_id
_entity_poly.type
_entity_poly.pdbx_seq_one_letter_code
_entity_poly.pdbx_strand_id
1 'polypeptide(L)'
;MSLSVIWKLLHVFYRMRLCKPTFVSFDSLNACNEACPMCTVWRRGGGMLTVSEIEPIFRDLRSFGFMVTEISGGEPFLREDIYDIFALLDQLGFLYTTATNGTLITAAGIERLRSVRGLLQLAVSIDSLDHSTYERLRGRDFLPVVLQNLELLLAAKLPFPVKINLVLNRINYRETFKFLEFAASRGIYLSVFPINQGEGFFHRHSDPQFRASDDERREMAGIFRDLARLRRAGEPLWEYSGFYDIAADYVLGKPVGPCDAGKLYLDLNADGQIAVCLDHEGIGDIRQTSIRHLWPTVESQHEKIKACNERTPCFYTCTYNISFTARNELAFLCETAFVRLRRFLALNRFLQHFCGLFIVFQYLV
;
A
#
# COMPACT_ATOMS: atom_id res chain seq x y z
N MET A 1 7.23 -17.41 6.21
CA MET A 1 7.11 -16.35 7.26
C MET A 1 7.60 -16.94 8.58
N SER A 2 8.52 -16.29 9.28
CA SER A 2 9.06 -16.78 10.56
C SER A 2 8.03 -16.69 11.70
N LEU A 3 8.18 -17.52 12.75
CA LEU A 3 7.32 -17.45 13.94
C LEU A 3 7.33 -16.06 14.58
N SER A 4 8.49 -15.38 14.57
CA SER A 4 8.60 -14.02 15.11
C SER A 4 7.73 -13.01 14.35
N VAL A 5 7.63 -13.11 13.05
CA VAL A 5 6.75 -12.26 12.23
C VAL A 5 5.28 -12.54 12.54
N ILE A 6 4.91 -13.81 12.72
CA ILE A 6 3.54 -14.21 13.11
C ILE A 6 3.15 -13.56 14.44
N TRP A 7 4.00 -13.67 15.47
CA TRP A 7 3.74 -13.05 16.78
C TRP A 7 3.62 -11.53 16.69
N LYS A 8 4.47 -10.87 15.88
CA LYS A 8 4.36 -9.43 15.66
C LYS A 8 3.02 -9.07 14.99
N LEU A 9 2.60 -9.82 13.97
CA LEU A 9 1.30 -9.59 13.31
C LEU A 9 0.12 -9.78 14.26
N LEU A 10 0.13 -10.82 15.10
CA LEU A 10 -0.90 -11.02 16.11
C LEU A 10 -0.98 -9.83 17.09
N HIS A 11 0.19 -9.29 17.48
CA HIS A 11 0.23 -8.09 18.33
C HIS A 11 -0.27 -6.85 17.59
N VAL A 12 0.06 -6.69 16.31
CA VAL A 12 -0.49 -5.61 15.45
C VAL A 12 -2.02 -5.67 15.44
N PHE A 13 -2.62 -6.82 15.13
CA PHE A 13 -4.08 -7.00 15.15
C PHE A 13 -4.70 -6.70 16.51
N TYR A 14 -4.08 -7.18 17.59
CA TYR A 14 -4.53 -6.90 18.95
C TYR A 14 -4.56 -5.38 19.22
N ARG A 15 -3.51 -4.64 18.83
CA ARG A 15 -3.46 -3.18 19.00
C ARG A 15 -4.50 -2.47 18.14
N MET A 16 -4.69 -2.92 16.91
CA MET A 16 -5.73 -2.37 16.01
C MET A 16 -7.13 -2.51 16.62
N ARG A 17 -7.46 -3.68 17.20
CA ARG A 17 -8.74 -3.87 17.90
C ARG A 17 -8.93 -2.94 19.09
N LEU A 18 -7.85 -2.55 19.74
CA LEU A 18 -7.88 -1.59 20.84
C LEU A 18 -7.80 -0.12 20.37
N CYS A 19 -7.88 0.12 19.07
CA CYS A 19 -7.70 1.45 18.46
C CYS A 19 -6.44 2.17 18.96
N LYS A 20 -5.32 1.43 19.12
CA LYS A 20 -4.04 1.97 19.58
C LYS A 20 -3.13 2.33 18.41
N PRO A 21 -2.32 3.40 18.51
CA PRO A 21 -1.34 3.77 17.49
C PRO A 21 -0.46 2.58 17.12
N THR A 22 -0.39 2.27 15.84
CA THR A 22 0.27 1.04 15.37
C THR A 22 1.05 1.25 14.08
N PHE A 23 0.60 2.15 13.20
CA PHE A 23 1.17 2.38 11.88
C PHE A 23 1.74 3.79 11.77
N VAL A 24 2.85 3.92 11.05
CA VAL A 24 3.37 5.21 10.59
C VAL A 24 3.67 5.11 9.10
N SER A 25 3.11 6.00 8.29
CA SER A 25 3.55 6.20 6.91
C SER A 25 4.82 7.03 6.96
N PHE A 26 5.87 6.63 6.27
CA PHE A 26 7.14 7.34 6.24
C PHE A 26 7.52 7.72 4.82
N ASP A 27 7.44 9.00 4.52
CA ASP A 27 8.00 9.55 3.29
C ASP A 27 9.52 9.62 3.43
N SER A 28 10.21 8.65 2.83
CA SER A 28 11.67 8.51 2.98
C SER A 28 12.45 9.63 2.27
N LEU A 29 11.88 10.21 1.22
CA LEU A 29 12.41 11.35 0.48
C LEU A 29 11.32 11.99 -0.41
N ASN A 30 11.54 13.25 -0.82
CA ASN A 30 10.64 13.98 -1.73
C ASN A 30 11.09 13.96 -3.20
N ALA A 31 12.14 13.21 -3.55
CA ALA A 31 12.61 13.10 -4.93
C ALA A 31 12.06 11.85 -5.62
N CYS A 32 11.78 11.95 -6.92
CA CYS A 32 11.39 10.84 -7.77
C CYS A 32 12.01 11.01 -9.15
N ASN A 33 12.37 9.92 -9.80
CA ASN A 33 12.86 9.91 -11.19
C ASN A 33 11.73 9.80 -12.24
N GLU A 34 10.48 9.64 -11.79
CA GLU A 34 9.27 9.76 -12.59
C GLU A 34 8.56 11.08 -12.29
N ALA A 35 7.74 11.56 -13.26
CA ALA A 35 6.99 12.80 -13.16
C ALA A 35 5.49 12.56 -13.39
N CYS A 36 4.93 11.56 -12.69
CA CYS A 36 3.54 11.16 -12.83
C CYS A 36 2.59 12.36 -12.67
N PRO A 37 1.73 12.67 -13.64
CA PRO A 37 0.80 13.81 -13.56
C PRO A 37 -0.15 13.72 -12.36
N MET A 38 -0.42 12.50 -11.91
CA MET A 38 -1.28 12.23 -10.76
C MET A 38 -0.57 12.33 -9.40
N CYS A 39 0.69 12.73 -9.35
CA CYS A 39 1.47 12.78 -8.12
C CYS A 39 2.18 14.13 -8.02
N THR A 40 2.24 14.70 -6.80
CA THR A 40 2.89 15.99 -6.57
C THR A 40 4.22 15.86 -5.83
N VAL A 41 4.56 14.67 -5.32
CA VAL A 41 5.76 14.45 -4.49
C VAL A 41 7.04 14.87 -5.20
N TRP A 42 7.19 14.49 -6.46
CA TRP A 42 8.38 14.84 -7.27
C TRP A 42 8.57 16.36 -7.48
N ARG A 43 7.53 17.17 -7.22
CA ARG A 43 7.57 18.64 -7.33
C ARG A 43 7.96 19.32 -6.02
N ARG A 44 7.94 18.60 -4.88
CA ARG A 44 8.13 19.22 -3.57
C ARG A 44 9.56 19.68 -3.33
N GLY A 45 10.55 18.94 -3.85
CA GLY A 45 11.96 19.20 -3.57
C GLY A 45 12.31 19.07 -2.08
N GLY A 46 13.58 19.04 -1.74
CA GLY A 46 14.08 19.05 -0.36
C GLY A 46 13.75 17.78 0.43
N GLY A 47 14.12 17.80 1.70
CA GLY A 47 13.73 16.83 2.73
C GLY A 47 14.17 15.38 2.51
N MET A 48 15.18 14.97 3.28
CA MET A 48 15.56 13.57 3.43
C MET A 48 16.23 13.43 4.79
N LEU A 49 15.62 12.69 5.69
CA LEU A 49 16.25 12.34 6.96
C LEU A 49 17.41 11.37 6.70
N THR A 50 18.54 11.60 7.35
CA THR A 50 19.66 10.66 7.37
C THR A 50 19.33 9.44 8.22
N VAL A 51 20.02 8.30 8.03
CA VAL A 51 19.82 7.10 8.87
C VAL A 51 20.04 7.43 10.35
N SER A 52 20.99 8.31 10.67
CA SER A 52 21.28 8.75 12.05
C SER A 52 20.15 9.58 12.67
N GLU A 53 19.36 10.28 11.87
CA GLU A 53 18.15 10.99 12.33
C GLU A 53 16.95 10.03 12.41
N ILE A 54 16.82 9.09 11.47
CA ILE A 54 15.75 8.10 11.44
C ILE A 54 15.81 7.19 12.67
N GLU A 55 16.99 6.77 13.12
CA GLU A 55 17.14 5.83 14.22
C GLU A 55 16.46 6.31 15.53
N PRO A 56 16.77 7.49 16.11
CA PRO A 56 16.11 7.94 17.32
C PRO A 56 14.61 8.17 17.14
N ILE A 57 14.17 8.62 15.96
CA ILE A 57 12.76 8.81 15.64
C ILE A 57 12.01 7.47 15.72
N PHE A 58 12.50 6.45 15.03
CA PHE A 58 11.84 5.13 15.02
C PHE A 58 11.95 4.40 16.36
N ARG A 59 13.00 4.65 17.17
CA ARG A 59 13.07 4.18 18.56
C ARG A 59 11.97 4.82 19.42
N ASP A 60 11.75 6.13 19.29
CA ASP A 60 10.69 6.84 20.01
C ASP A 60 9.30 6.33 19.59
N LEU A 61 9.02 6.28 18.29
CA LEU A 61 7.79 5.71 17.75
C LEU A 61 7.55 4.26 18.25
N ARG A 62 8.61 3.43 18.24
CA ARG A 62 8.53 2.04 18.71
C ARG A 62 8.20 1.96 20.18
N SER A 63 8.81 2.81 21.01
CA SER A 63 8.56 2.87 22.47
C SER A 63 7.12 3.29 22.80
N PHE A 64 6.51 4.10 21.95
CA PHE A 64 5.12 4.54 22.07
C PHE A 64 4.13 3.46 21.61
N GLY A 65 4.58 2.54 20.75
CA GLY A 65 3.78 1.39 20.33
C GLY A 65 3.56 1.26 18.82
N PHE A 66 4.16 2.11 18.00
CA PHE A 66 4.17 1.91 16.55
C PHE A 66 4.97 0.66 16.21
N MET A 67 4.47 -0.14 15.29
CA MET A 67 5.03 -1.46 14.96
C MET A 67 5.16 -1.70 13.47
N VAL A 68 4.41 -0.97 12.67
CA VAL A 68 4.37 -1.12 11.22
C VAL A 68 4.66 0.22 10.57
N THR A 69 5.48 0.22 9.52
CA THR A 69 5.69 1.40 8.69
C THR A 69 5.52 1.07 7.22
N GLU A 70 4.94 2.00 6.46
CA GLU A 70 5.02 2.01 5.01
C GLU A 70 6.14 2.99 4.63
N ILE A 71 7.12 2.52 3.87
CA ILE A 71 8.21 3.36 3.35
C ILE A 71 7.79 3.80 1.95
N SER A 72 7.53 5.09 1.82
CA SER A 72 7.07 5.74 0.60
C SER A 72 7.81 7.06 0.36
N GLY A 73 7.13 8.05 -0.16
CA GLY A 73 7.66 9.35 -0.57
C GLY A 73 7.70 9.47 -2.09
N GLY A 74 8.83 9.91 -2.67
CA GLY A 74 9.07 9.86 -4.10
C GLY A 74 9.36 8.44 -4.57
N GLU A 75 10.61 8.18 -4.96
CA GLU A 75 11.06 6.80 -5.25
C GLU A 75 12.05 6.36 -4.17
N PRO A 76 11.67 5.44 -3.27
CA PRO A 76 12.55 5.04 -2.15
C PRO A 76 13.91 4.51 -2.60
N PHE A 77 13.98 3.83 -3.74
CA PHE A 77 15.24 3.26 -4.26
C PHE A 77 16.15 4.30 -4.94
N LEU A 78 15.77 5.58 -5.00
CA LEU A 78 16.71 6.68 -5.27
C LEU A 78 17.67 6.93 -4.09
N ARG A 79 17.30 6.50 -2.88
CA ARG A 79 18.17 6.59 -1.72
C ARG A 79 19.26 5.52 -1.79
N GLU A 80 20.52 5.93 -1.75
CA GLU A 80 21.65 5.00 -1.68
C GLU A 80 21.65 4.18 -0.38
N ASP A 81 21.12 4.77 0.71
CA ASP A 81 21.04 4.19 2.05
C ASP A 81 19.72 3.46 2.35
N ILE A 82 18.83 3.24 1.37
CA ILE A 82 17.52 2.58 1.58
C ILE A 82 17.64 1.23 2.28
N TYR A 83 18.65 0.46 1.94
CA TYR A 83 18.86 -0.86 2.55
C TYR A 83 19.35 -0.76 3.99
N ASP A 84 20.04 0.31 4.36
CA ASP A 84 20.47 0.57 5.73
C ASP A 84 19.26 0.98 6.59
N ILE A 85 18.29 1.69 6.00
CA ILE A 85 16.99 1.94 6.62
C ILE A 85 16.24 0.62 6.85
N PHE A 86 16.19 -0.29 5.89
CA PHE A 86 15.58 -1.61 6.07
C PHE A 86 16.25 -2.39 7.21
N ALA A 87 17.59 -2.40 7.25
CA ALA A 87 18.34 -3.06 8.32
C ALA A 87 18.07 -2.43 9.69
N LEU A 88 17.98 -1.11 9.78
CA LEU A 88 17.62 -0.39 10.98
C LEU A 88 16.20 -0.76 11.46
N LEU A 89 15.22 -0.78 10.57
CA LEU A 89 13.85 -1.18 10.92
C LEU A 89 13.78 -2.63 11.40
N ASP A 90 14.55 -3.53 10.78
CA ASP A 90 14.69 -4.91 11.23
C ASP A 90 15.25 -5.00 12.66
N GLN A 91 16.29 -4.22 12.97
CA GLN A 91 16.91 -4.13 14.31
C GLN A 91 15.93 -3.58 15.36
N LEU A 92 15.14 -2.56 14.99
CA LEU A 92 14.12 -1.98 15.86
C LEU A 92 12.85 -2.84 15.98
N GLY A 93 12.78 -3.92 15.20
CA GLY A 93 11.68 -4.87 15.24
C GLY A 93 10.40 -4.40 14.56
N PHE A 94 10.48 -3.41 13.67
CA PHE A 94 9.35 -3.02 12.83
C PHE A 94 9.01 -4.11 11.80
N LEU A 95 7.74 -4.15 11.43
CA LEU A 95 7.28 -4.70 10.17
C LEU A 95 7.11 -3.55 9.20
N TYR A 96 7.41 -3.76 7.93
CA TYR A 96 7.29 -2.67 6.96
C TYR A 96 6.87 -3.15 5.57
N THR A 97 6.36 -2.23 4.80
CA THR A 97 6.03 -2.39 3.39
C THR A 97 6.71 -1.30 2.60
N THR A 98 6.96 -1.52 1.31
CA THR A 98 7.43 -0.47 0.43
C THR A 98 6.86 -0.65 -0.97
N ALA A 99 6.73 0.47 -1.68
CA ALA A 99 6.39 0.51 -3.08
C ALA A 99 7.52 1.20 -3.87
N THR A 100 7.74 0.78 -5.09
CA THR A 100 8.73 1.34 -6.00
C THR A 100 8.13 1.48 -7.41
N ASN A 101 8.61 2.44 -8.18
CA ASN A 101 8.33 2.48 -9.61
C ASN A 101 9.10 1.40 -10.40
N GLY A 102 9.99 0.67 -9.75
CA GLY A 102 10.72 -0.48 -10.30
C GLY A 102 11.88 -0.15 -11.22
N THR A 103 12.15 1.12 -11.51
CA THR A 103 13.18 1.52 -12.48
C THR A 103 14.60 1.31 -11.98
N LEU A 104 14.82 1.33 -10.65
CA LEU A 104 16.14 1.32 -10.02
C LEU A 104 16.49 -0.01 -9.35
N ILE A 105 15.72 -1.04 -9.60
CA ILE A 105 16.02 -2.39 -9.09
C ILE A 105 17.24 -2.95 -9.82
N THR A 106 18.21 -3.42 -9.06
CA THR A 106 19.47 -4.00 -9.57
C THR A 106 19.73 -5.36 -8.95
N ALA A 107 20.57 -6.18 -9.60
CA ALA A 107 20.99 -7.47 -9.04
C ALA A 107 21.66 -7.32 -7.67
N ALA A 108 22.50 -6.31 -7.48
CA ALA A 108 23.14 -6.03 -6.18
C ALA A 108 22.10 -5.63 -5.12
N GLY A 109 21.10 -4.82 -5.48
CA GLY A 109 19.98 -4.46 -4.61
C GLY A 109 19.14 -5.68 -4.21
N ILE A 110 18.86 -6.58 -5.14
CA ILE A 110 18.15 -7.83 -4.89
C ILE A 110 18.89 -8.70 -3.86
N GLU A 111 20.22 -8.81 -3.95
CA GLU A 111 21.00 -9.55 -2.95
C GLU A 111 20.90 -8.91 -1.55
N ARG A 112 20.87 -7.58 -1.45
CA ARG A 112 20.60 -6.90 -0.16
C ARG A 112 19.19 -7.18 0.35
N LEU A 113 18.17 -7.22 -0.53
CA LEU A 113 16.81 -7.56 -0.17
C LEU A 113 16.62 -8.98 0.39
N ARG A 114 17.50 -9.95 0.07
CA ARG A 114 17.45 -11.30 0.62
C ARG A 114 17.66 -11.35 2.14
N SER A 115 18.37 -10.39 2.69
CA SER A 115 18.70 -10.34 4.13
C SER A 115 17.63 -9.64 4.97
N VAL A 116 16.68 -8.92 4.37
CA VAL A 116 15.63 -8.20 5.11
C VAL A 116 14.61 -9.15 5.72
N ARG A 117 14.16 -8.87 6.94
CA ARG A 117 13.33 -9.77 7.74
C ARG A 117 11.95 -9.23 8.05
N GLY A 118 11.83 -7.91 8.21
CA GLY A 118 10.58 -7.22 8.55
C GLY A 118 9.76 -6.80 7.35
N LEU A 119 10.30 -6.90 6.11
CA LEU A 119 9.58 -6.52 4.90
C LEU A 119 8.45 -7.52 4.62
N LEU A 120 7.22 -7.04 4.69
CA LEU A 120 6.00 -7.83 4.50
C LEU A 120 5.67 -8.01 3.02
N GLN A 121 6.00 -7.02 2.20
CA GLN A 121 5.79 -7.01 0.75
C GLN A 121 6.61 -5.92 0.06
N LEU A 122 6.95 -6.14 -1.20
CA LEU A 122 7.45 -5.15 -2.14
C LEU A 122 6.44 -4.99 -3.27
N ALA A 123 5.95 -3.77 -3.47
CA ALA A 123 5.03 -3.47 -4.56
C ALA A 123 5.77 -2.77 -5.70
N VAL A 124 5.62 -3.26 -6.93
CA VAL A 124 6.07 -2.57 -8.13
C VAL A 124 4.88 -1.86 -8.76
N SER A 125 4.98 -0.55 -8.91
CA SER A 125 3.90 0.30 -9.40
C SER A 125 3.90 0.34 -10.93
N ILE A 126 2.90 -0.30 -11.55
CA ILE A 126 2.73 -0.35 -13.01
C ILE A 126 1.29 0.05 -13.32
N ASP A 127 1.10 1.16 -14.04
CA ASP A 127 -0.25 1.70 -14.31
C ASP A 127 -0.74 1.43 -15.74
N SER A 128 0.09 0.87 -16.62
CA SER A 128 -0.30 0.36 -17.93
C SER A 128 0.70 -0.67 -18.44
N LEU A 129 0.23 -1.59 -19.27
CA LEU A 129 1.04 -2.54 -20.06
C LEU A 129 1.23 -2.07 -21.53
N ASP A 130 0.67 -0.91 -21.87
CA ASP A 130 0.88 -0.21 -23.14
C ASP A 130 1.86 0.94 -22.96
N HIS A 131 2.86 1.04 -23.83
CA HIS A 131 3.94 2.03 -23.73
C HIS A 131 3.44 3.47 -23.70
N SER A 132 2.53 3.81 -24.60
CA SER A 132 2.03 5.18 -24.73
C SER A 132 1.16 5.59 -23.54
N THR A 133 0.35 4.67 -23.05
CA THR A 133 -0.48 4.86 -21.87
C THR A 133 0.39 4.91 -20.60
N TYR A 134 1.42 4.07 -20.50
CA TYR A 134 2.38 4.12 -19.39
C TYR A 134 3.09 5.48 -19.34
N GLU A 135 3.65 5.94 -20.46
CA GLU A 135 4.32 7.24 -20.56
C GLU A 135 3.38 8.38 -20.14
N ARG A 136 2.14 8.36 -20.63
CA ARG A 136 1.12 9.34 -20.27
C ARG A 136 0.83 9.37 -18.77
N LEU A 137 0.82 8.20 -18.08
CA LEU A 137 0.50 8.07 -16.66
C LEU A 137 1.72 8.28 -15.74
N ARG A 138 2.92 8.00 -16.24
CA ARG A 138 4.17 8.03 -15.46
C ARG A 138 5.11 9.17 -15.82
N GLY A 139 4.81 9.89 -16.92
CA GLY A 139 5.59 11.03 -17.41
C GLY A 139 6.83 10.65 -18.21
N ARG A 140 7.18 9.35 -18.26
CA ARG A 140 8.28 8.78 -19.07
C ARG A 140 8.00 7.30 -19.37
N ASP A 141 8.42 6.83 -20.55
CA ASP A 141 8.32 5.40 -20.88
C ASP A 141 9.48 4.59 -20.29
N PHE A 142 9.32 4.20 -19.04
CA PHE A 142 10.21 3.23 -18.38
C PHE A 142 9.66 1.81 -18.38
N LEU A 143 8.54 1.54 -19.04
CA LEU A 143 7.89 0.24 -19.00
C LEU A 143 8.82 -0.95 -19.33
N PRO A 144 9.68 -0.90 -20.37
CA PRO A 144 10.59 -2.01 -20.66
C PRO A 144 11.55 -2.32 -19.50
N VAL A 145 12.11 -1.27 -18.88
CA VAL A 145 13.03 -1.41 -17.73
C VAL A 145 12.30 -1.97 -16.52
N VAL A 146 11.10 -1.47 -16.23
CA VAL A 146 10.28 -1.92 -15.10
C VAL A 146 9.87 -3.38 -15.25
N LEU A 147 9.45 -3.80 -16.45
CA LEU A 147 9.11 -5.20 -16.71
C LEU A 147 10.33 -6.12 -16.59
N GLN A 148 11.48 -5.72 -17.12
CA GLN A 148 12.75 -6.46 -16.95
C GLN A 148 13.12 -6.60 -15.46
N ASN A 149 13.05 -5.52 -14.70
CA ASN A 149 13.38 -5.51 -13.29
C ASN A 149 12.37 -6.32 -12.46
N LEU A 150 11.10 -6.32 -12.84
CA LEU A 150 10.09 -7.20 -12.23
C LEU A 150 10.47 -8.67 -12.42
N GLU A 151 10.87 -9.09 -13.63
CA GLU A 151 11.29 -10.49 -13.87
C GLU A 151 12.55 -10.84 -13.04
N LEU A 152 13.50 -9.92 -12.86
CA LEU A 152 14.66 -10.13 -11.98
C LEU A 152 14.22 -10.34 -10.52
N LEU A 153 13.29 -9.53 -10.01
CA LEU A 153 12.74 -9.68 -8.66
C LEU A 153 12.07 -11.05 -8.48
N LEU A 154 11.27 -11.48 -9.47
CA LEU A 154 10.56 -12.76 -9.41
C LEU A 154 11.51 -13.96 -9.48
N ALA A 155 12.52 -13.90 -10.33
CA ALA A 155 13.56 -14.95 -10.44
C ALA A 155 14.36 -15.10 -9.13
N ALA A 156 14.49 -14.05 -8.35
CA ALA A 156 15.23 -14.04 -7.09
C ALA A 156 14.58 -14.83 -5.96
N LYS A 157 13.29 -15.16 -6.04
CA LYS A 157 12.53 -15.90 -5.00
C LYS A 157 12.73 -15.33 -3.60
N LEU A 158 12.50 -14.03 -3.44
CA LEU A 158 12.68 -13.30 -2.19
C LEU A 158 11.81 -13.87 -1.05
N PRO A 159 12.18 -13.67 0.22
CA PRO A 159 11.47 -14.24 1.37
C PRO A 159 10.11 -13.57 1.66
N PHE A 160 9.75 -12.57 0.92
CA PHE A 160 8.48 -11.83 0.97
C PHE A 160 7.84 -11.77 -0.42
N PRO A 161 6.51 -11.57 -0.51
CA PRO A 161 5.82 -11.46 -1.78
C PRO A 161 6.19 -10.15 -2.51
N VAL A 162 6.35 -10.28 -3.83
CA VAL A 162 6.33 -9.16 -4.78
C VAL A 162 4.92 -9.07 -5.35
N LYS A 163 4.39 -7.86 -5.50
CA LYS A 163 3.09 -7.60 -6.10
C LYS A 163 3.14 -6.43 -7.08
N ILE A 164 2.10 -6.30 -7.90
CA ILE A 164 1.89 -5.11 -8.74
C ILE A 164 0.88 -4.21 -8.05
N ASN A 165 1.17 -2.91 -8.03
CA ASN A 165 0.21 -1.86 -7.71
C ASN A 165 -0.29 -1.21 -9.00
N LEU A 166 -1.60 -1.14 -9.16
CA LEU A 166 -2.29 -0.46 -10.25
C LEU A 166 -3.21 0.64 -9.69
N VAL A 167 -2.93 1.90 -10.00
CA VAL A 167 -3.83 3.03 -9.72
C VAL A 167 -4.84 3.14 -10.85
N LEU A 168 -6.03 2.61 -10.62
CA LEU A 168 -7.11 2.60 -11.60
C LEU A 168 -7.70 4.01 -11.77
N ASN A 169 -7.75 4.47 -13.02
CA ASN A 169 -8.29 5.76 -13.42
C ASN A 169 -8.94 5.67 -14.81
N ARG A 170 -9.55 6.77 -15.29
CA ARG A 170 -10.26 6.78 -16.59
C ARG A 170 -9.39 6.47 -17.82
N ILE A 171 -8.07 6.52 -17.69
CA ILE A 171 -7.16 6.28 -18.82
C ILE A 171 -6.88 4.79 -18.97
N ASN A 172 -6.73 4.05 -17.83
CA ASN A 172 -6.26 2.67 -17.80
C ASN A 172 -7.28 1.63 -17.32
N TYR A 173 -8.48 2.01 -16.88
CA TYR A 173 -9.40 1.08 -16.22
C TYR A 173 -9.77 -0.15 -17.08
N ARG A 174 -9.74 -0.01 -18.41
CA ARG A 174 -10.02 -1.12 -19.33
C ARG A 174 -8.89 -2.14 -19.42
N GLU A 175 -7.70 -1.84 -18.88
CA GLU A 175 -6.58 -2.77 -18.81
C GLU A 175 -6.63 -3.66 -17.56
N THR A 176 -7.53 -3.44 -16.61
CA THR A 176 -7.53 -4.10 -15.29
C THR A 176 -7.47 -5.61 -15.37
N PHE A 177 -8.27 -6.23 -16.23
CA PHE A 177 -8.28 -7.69 -16.35
C PHE A 177 -7.04 -8.23 -17.06
N LYS A 178 -6.42 -7.47 -17.98
CA LYS A 178 -5.11 -7.83 -18.56
C LYS A 178 -4.02 -7.83 -17.47
N PHE A 179 -4.08 -6.88 -16.53
CA PHE A 179 -3.18 -6.89 -15.38
C PHE A 179 -3.40 -8.09 -14.47
N LEU A 180 -4.64 -8.51 -14.27
CA LEU A 180 -4.93 -9.71 -13.47
C LEU A 180 -4.36 -10.97 -14.14
N GLU A 181 -4.54 -11.12 -15.43
CA GLU A 181 -3.94 -12.21 -16.21
C GLU A 181 -2.41 -12.17 -16.18
N PHE A 182 -1.84 -10.97 -16.35
CA PHE A 182 -0.39 -10.73 -16.28
C PHE A 182 0.18 -11.13 -14.90
N ALA A 183 -0.47 -10.75 -13.81
CA ALA A 183 -0.07 -11.10 -12.46
C ALA A 183 -0.26 -12.60 -12.19
N ALA A 184 -1.39 -13.16 -12.59
CA ALA A 184 -1.70 -14.59 -12.42
C ALA A 184 -0.70 -15.49 -13.14
N SER A 185 -0.35 -15.17 -14.40
CA SER A 185 0.63 -15.93 -15.20
C SER A 185 2.04 -15.94 -14.57
N ARG A 186 2.38 -14.94 -13.77
CA ARG A 186 3.67 -14.82 -13.04
C ARG A 186 3.61 -15.33 -11.61
N GLY A 187 2.46 -15.80 -11.16
CA GLY A 187 2.29 -16.26 -9.80
C GLY A 187 2.39 -15.14 -8.73
N ILE A 188 2.15 -13.89 -9.07
CA ILE A 188 2.17 -12.75 -8.15
C ILE A 188 0.78 -12.19 -7.89
N TYR A 189 0.66 -11.25 -6.95
CA TYR A 189 -0.58 -10.58 -6.62
C TYR A 189 -0.72 -9.26 -7.38
N LEU A 190 -1.96 -8.92 -7.72
CA LEU A 190 -2.35 -7.60 -8.22
C LEU A 190 -3.08 -6.85 -7.11
N SER A 191 -2.66 -5.62 -6.83
CA SER A 191 -3.30 -4.65 -5.96
C SER A 191 -3.91 -3.55 -6.84
N VAL A 192 -5.23 -3.38 -6.79
CA VAL A 192 -5.94 -2.38 -7.60
C VAL A 192 -6.68 -1.43 -6.68
N PHE A 193 -6.40 -0.15 -6.83
CA PHE A 193 -7.08 0.88 -6.06
C PHE A 193 -7.42 2.08 -6.93
N PRO A 194 -8.53 2.78 -6.63
CA PRO A 194 -8.94 3.93 -7.41
C PRO A 194 -7.97 5.10 -7.22
N ILE A 195 -7.83 5.91 -8.27
CA ILE A 195 -7.17 7.21 -8.11
C ILE A 195 -7.90 8.03 -7.06
N ASN A 196 -7.17 8.66 -6.16
CA ASN A 196 -7.79 9.54 -5.17
C ASN A 196 -8.37 10.79 -5.86
N GLN A 197 -9.60 11.14 -5.51
CA GLN A 197 -10.34 12.25 -6.10
C GLN A 197 -10.39 13.49 -5.18
N GLY A 198 -9.81 13.42 -3.98
CA GLY A 198 -9.76 14.54 -3.04
C GLY A 198 -8.78 15.65 -3.46
N GLU A 199 -8.96 16.84 -2.89
CA GLU A 199 -8.10 18.02 -3.13
C GLU A 199 -6.74 17.96 -2.44
N GLY A 200 -6.47 16.94 -1.66
CA GLY A 200 -5.31 16.85 -0.81
C GLY A 200 -3.98 16.63 -1.50
N PHE A 201 -3.11 15.94 -0.80
CA PHE A 201 -1.71 15.67 -1.12
C PHE A 201 -1.44 15.33 -2.60
N PHE A 202 -2.31 14.58 -3.24
CA PHE A 202 -2.13 14.18 -4.62
C PHE A 202 -2.86 15.07 -5.63
N HIS A 203 -3.61 16.07 -5.28
CA HIS A 203 -4.29 17.08 -6.13
C HIS A 203 -4.83 16.58 -7.49
N ARG A 204 -5.24 15.33 -7.57
CA ARG A 204 -5.45 14.58 -8.80
C ARG A 204 -6.68 15.01 -9.59
N HIS A 205 -7.69 15.51 -8.89
CA HIS A 205 -8.92 15.99 -9.52
C HIS A 205 -8.73 17.32 -10.24
N SER A 206 -7.67 18.08 -9.95
CA SER A 206 -7.35 19.33 -10.67
C SER A 206 -6.85 19.08 -12.09
N ASP A 207 -6.29 17.89 -12.39
CA ASP A 207 -5.89 17.55 -13.75
C ASP A 207 -7.09 16.99 -14.54
N PRO A 208 -7.57 17.73 -15.58
CA PRO A 208 -8.74 17.35 -16.39
C PRO A 208 -8.63 15.95 -17.00
N GLN A 209 -7.42 15.47 -17.26
CA GLN A 209 -7.22 14.15 -17.86
C GLN A 209 -7.71 13.00 -17.00
N PHE A 210 -7.80 13.18 -15.65
CA PHE A 210 -8.27 12.16 -14.73
C PHE A 210 -9.74 12.33 -14.35
N ARG A 211 -10.42 13.37 -14.83
CA ARG A 211 -11.83 13.61 -14.54
C ARG A 211 -12.70 12.64 -15.34
N ALA A 212 -13.22 11.63 -14.67
CA ALA A 212 -14.09 10.65 -15.27
C ALA A 212 -15.53 11.18 -15.44
N SER A 213 -16.17 10.84 -16.56
CA SER A 213 -17.61 11.02 -16.76
C SER A 213 -18.42 10.07 -15.85
N ASP A 214 -19.71 10.28 -15.73
CA ASP A 214 -20.57 9.40 -14.95
C ASP A 214 -20.65 7.99 -15.53
N ASP A 215 -20.56 7.84 -16.84
CA ASP A 215 -20.52 6.53 -17.51
C ASP A 215 -19.19 5.81 -17.18
N GLU A 216 -18.06 6.49 -17.32
CA GLU A 216 -16.75 5.93 -16.93
C GLU A 216 -16.69 5.56 -15.46
N ARG A 217 -17.30 6.35 -14.55
CA ARG A 217 -17.42 6.01 -13.12
C ARG A 217 -18.24 4.75 -12.91
N ARG A 218 -19.35 4.59 -13.64
CA ARG A 218 -20.19 3.37 -13.56
C ARG A 218 -19.43 2.14 -14.06
N GLU A 219 -18.67 2.27 -15.19
CA GLU A 219 -17.82 1.19 -15.70
C GLU A 219 -16.73 0.81 -14.68
N MET A 220 -15.99 1.79 -14.14
CA MET A 220 -14.95 1.54 -13.12
C MET A 220 -15.54 0.90 -11.85
N ALA A 221 -16.70 1.35 -11.39
CA ALA A 221 -17.36 0.74 -10.24
C ALA A 221 -17.79 -0.71 -10.54
N GLY A 222 -18.21 -1.01 -11.77
CA GLY A 222 -18.47 -2.37 -12.24
C GLY A 222 -17.22 -3.24 -12.14
N ILE A 223 -16.07 -2.74 -12.60
CA ILE A 223 -14.78 -3.43 -12.49
C ILE A 223 -14.42 -3.75 -11.03
N PHE A 224 -14.56 -2.78 -10.11
CA PHE A 224 -14.28 -3.03 -8.69
C PHE A 224 -15.20 -4.11 -8.10
N ARG A 225 -16.49 -4.13 -8.45
CA ARG A 225 -17.41 -5.22 -8.04
C ARG A 225 -17.00 -6.58 -8.61
N ASP A 226 -16.49 -6.59 -9.85
CA ASP A 226 -15.95 -7.81 -10.47
C ASP A 226 -14.68 -8.29 -9.77
N LEU A 227 -13.77 -7.37 -9.41
CA LEU A 227 -12.59 -7.68 -8.61
C LEU A 227 -12.98 -8.25 -7.24
N ALA A 228 -14.02 -7.72 -6.58
CA ALA A 228 -14.55 -8.28 -5.34
C ALA A 228 -15.01 -9.72 -5.52
N ARG A 229 -15.76 -10.03 -6.60
CA ARG A 229 -16.20 -11.38 -6.92
C ARG A 229 -15.02 -12.32 -7.22
N LEU A 230 -14.06 -11.86 -8.02
CA LEU A 230 -12.86 -12.61 -8.38
C LEU A 230 -11.99 -12.90 -7.15
N ARG A 231 -11.85 -11.95 -6.22
CA ARG A 231 -11.14 -12.16 -4.96
C ARG A 231 -11.81 -13.26 -4.11
N ARG A 232 -13.14 -13.23 -3.97
CA ARG A 232 -13.91 -14.30 -3.29
C ARG A 232 -13.76 -15.65 -4.00
N ALA A 233 -13.61 -15.64 -5.33
CA ALA A 233 -13.31 -16.83 -6.11
C ALA A 233 -11.86 -17.32 -5.99
N GLY A 234 -10.97 -16.59 -5.31
CA GLY A 234 -9.59 -16.97 -5.03
C GLY A 234 -8.56 -16.50 -6.06
N GLU A 235 -8.91 -15.55 -6.91
CA GLU A 235 -7.95 -14.93 -7.82
C GLU A 235 -6.86 -14.14 -7.07
N PRO A 236 -5.66 -13.95 -7.66
CA PRO A 236 -4.50 -13.38 -7.01
C PRO A 236 -4.59 -11.85 -6.82
N LEU A 237 -5.67 -11.40 -6.22
CA LEU A 237 -5.87 -10.03 -5.82
C LEU A 237 -5.36 -9.82 -4.38
N TRP A 238 -4.74 -8.67 -4.11
CA TRP A 238 -4.08 -8.45 -2.82
C TRP A 238 -5.06 -8.07 -1.73
N GLU A 239 -5.90 -7.07 -1.99
CA GLU A 239 -6.90 -6.60 -1.05
C GLU A 239 -8.03 -7.65 -0.92
N TYR A 240 -8.69 -7.68 0.22
CA TYR A 240 -9.84 -8.54 0.39
C TYR A 240 -11.10 -7.95 -0.30
N SER A 241 -12.10 -8.76 -0.53
CA SER A 241 -13.23 -8.44 -1.39
C SER A 241 -14.01 -7.19 -0.97
N GLY A 242 -14.23 -6.99 0.31
CA GLY A 242 -14.94 -5.83 0.81
C GLY A 242 -14.22 -4.50 0.55
N PHE A 243 -12.89 -4.51 0.42
CA PHE A 243 -12.15 -3.33 -0.01
C PHE A 243 -12.57 -2.90 -1.42
N TYR A 244 -12.71 -3.84 -2.34
CA TYR A 244 -13.15 -3.57 -3.71
C TYR A 244 -14.62 -3.14 -3.77
N ASP A 245 -15.50 -3.68 -2.92
CA ASP A 245 -16.89 -3.25 -2.84
C ASP A 245 -16.97 -1.76 -2.44
N ILE A 246 -16.15 -1.33 -1.47
CA ILE A 246 -16.09 0.09 -1.06
C ILE A 246 -15.37 0.95 -2.11
N ALA A 247 -14.35 0.45 -2.79
CA ALA A 247 -13.71 1.17 -3.89
C ALA A 247 -14.72 1.47 -5.02
N ALA A 248 -15.66 0.56 -5.29
CA ALA A 248 -16.75 0.79 -6.23
C ALA A 248 -17.67 1.94 -5.77
N ASP A 249 -18.01 2.00 -4.48
CA ASP A 249 -18.82 3.09 -3.93
C ASP A 249 -18.07 4.43 -3.94
N TYR A 250 -16.77 4.40 -3.62
CA TYR A 250 -15.91 5.59 -3.70
C TYR A 250 -15.87 6.20 -5.10
N VAL A 251 -15.66 5.39 -6.15
CA VAL A 251 -15.63 5.86 -7.54
C VAL A 251 -16.95 6.53 -7.94
N LEU A 252 -18.08 6.08 -7.37
CA LEU A 252 -19.39 6.67 -7.55
C LEU A 252 -19.63 7.94 -6.69
N GLY A 253 -18.64 8.37 -5.91
CA GLY A 253 -18.74 9.54 -5.04
C GLY A 253 -19.52 9.30 -3.75
N LYS A 254 -19.74 8.04 -3.35
CA LYS A 254 -20.42 7.71 -2.10
C LYS A 254 -19.47 7.77 -0.91
N PRO A 255 -19.98 8.00 0.31
CA PRO A 255 -19.18 7.88 1.52
C PRO A 255 -18.58 6.49 1.69
N VAL A 256 -17.32 6.43 2.11
CA VAL A 256 -16.55 5.18 2.22
C VAL A 256 -16.33 4.71 3.66
N GLY A 257 -16.84 5.43 4.62
CA GLY A 257 -16.75 5.09 6.03
C GLY A 257 -15.66 5.85 6.79
N PRO A 258 -15.54 5.59 8.08
CA PRO A 258 -14.68 6.38 8.97
C PRO A 258 -13.19 6.10 8.71
N CYS A 259 -12.38 7.14 8.89
CA CYS A 259 -10.92 7.12 8.87
C CYS A 259 -10.39 7.13 10.32
N ASP A 260 -9.31 6.41 10.59
CA ASP A 260 -8.66 6.35 11.90
C ASP A 260 -7.32 7.10 11.92
N ALA A 261 -7.16 8.11 11.07
CA ALA A 261 -6.03 9.02 11.11
C ALA A 261 -5.87 9.63 12.51
N GLY A 262 -4.66 9.72 13.00
CA GLY A 262 -4.39 10.19 14.36
C GLY A 262 -4.76 9.20 15.47
N LYS A 263 -5.41 8.07 15.15
CA LYS A 263 -5.73 6.99 16.10
C LYS A 263 -4.87 5.75 15.87
N LEU A 264 -4.99 5.16 14.69
CA LEU A 264 -4.25 3.96 14.30
C LEU A 264 -2.94 4.27 13.61
N TYR A 265 -2.87 5.38 12.90
CA TYR A 265 -1.71 5.75 12.09
C TYR A 265 -1.42 7.25 12.13
N LEU A 266 -0.16 7.57 11.83
CA LEU A 266 0.35 8.91 11.58
C LEU A 266 1.14 8.92 10.28
N ASP A 267 1.47 10.11 9.82
CA ASP A 267 2.36 10.37 8.71
C ASP A 267 3.64 11.04 9.20
N LEU A 268 4.79 10.55 8.77
CA LEU A 268 6.12 11.12 8.99
C LEU A 268 6.68 11.56 7.66
N ASN A 269 6.75 12.86 7.47
CA ASN A 269 7.28 13.46 6.27
C ASN A 269 8.82 13.33 6.18
N ALA A 270 9.35 13.47 4.97
CA ALA A 270 10.79 13.40 4.70
C ALA A 270 11.64 14.48 5.42
N ASP A 271 11.01 15.52 5.94
CA ASP A 271 11.64 16.62 6.70
C ASP A 271 11.50 16.50 8.22
N GLY A 272 10.97 15.35 8.71
CA GLY A 272 10.80 15.09 10.14
C GLY A 272 9.52 15.66 10.75
N GLN A 273 8.61 16.22 9.95
CA GLN A 273 7.30 16.64 10.44
C GLN A 273 6.38 15.44 10.62
N ILE A 274 5.69 15.38 11.75
CA ILE A 274 4.59 14.45 11.98
C ILE A 274 3.29 15.13 11.61
N ALA A 275 2.43 14.42 10.90
CA ALA A 275 1.05 14.80 10.63
C ALA A 275 0.09 13.67 10.99
N VAL A 276 -1.18 13.98 11.19
CA VAL A 276 -2.20 12.94 11.41
C VAL A 276 -2.53 12.19 10.11
N CYS A 277 -2.33 12.84 8.97
CA CYS A 277 -2.58 12.31 7.63
C CYS A 277 -1.79 13.13 6.60
N LEU A 278 -1.55 12.56 5.42
CA LEU A 278 -0.88 13.19 4.27
C LEU A 278 -1.50 14.52 3.81
N ASP A 279 -2.79 14.73 4.06
CA ASP A 279 -3.54 15.93 3.67
C ASP A 279 -3.68 16.96 4.80
N HIS A 280 -3.11 16.70 5.95
CA HIS A 280 -3.13 17.60 7.08
C HIS A 280 -1.75 18.25 7.30
N GLU A 281 -1.79 19.45 7.83
CA GLU A 281 -0.55 20.17 8.22
C GLU A 281 0.22 19.39 9.28
N GLY A 282 1.54 19.55 9.28
CA GLY A 282 2.41 19.00 10.31
C GLY A 282 2.04 19.55 11.70
N ILE A 283 2.04 18.67 12.68
CA ILE A 283 1.72 19.01 14.08
C ILE A 283 2.97 19.22 14.94
N GLY A 284 4.13 18.92 14.40
CA GLY A 284 5.42 19.13 15.05
C GLY A 284 6.57 18.35 14.44
N ASP A 285 7.79 18.78 14.75
CA ASP A 285 9.03 18.14 14.31
C ASP A 285 9.47 17.08 15.34
N ILE A 286 9.43 15.81 14.95
CA ILE A 286 9.77 14.68 15.83
C ILE A 286 11.27 14.60 16.14
N ARG A 287 12.12 15.30 15.41
CA ARG A 287 13.55 15.42 15.74
C ARG A 287 13.78 16.24 17.01
N GLN A 288 12.85 17.18 17.30
CA GLN A 288 12.95 18.12 18.42
C GLN A 288 12.10 17.70 19.61
N THR A 289 11.01 16.95 19.36
CA THR A 289 10.01 16.66 20.39
C THR A 289 9.53 15.22 20.25
N SER A 290 9.55 14.43 21.32
CA SER A 290 9.12 13.04 21.29
C SER A 290 7.65 12.90 20.91
N ILE A 291 7.28 11.75 20.32
CA ILE A 291 5.89 11.44 19.97
C ILE A 291 4.96 11.50 21.19
N ARG A 292 5.45 11.17 22.38
CA ARG A 292 4.68 11.26 23.63
C ARG A 292 4.27 12.69 23.96
N HIS A 293 5.11 13.67 23.70
CA HIS A 293 4.80 15.08 23.89
C HIS A 293 3.89 15.63 22.79
N LEU A 294 4.02 15.14 21.55
CA LEU A 294 3.15 15.52 20.43
C LEU A 294 1.76 14.89 20.53
N TRP A 295 1.59 13.79 21.29
CA TRP A 295 0.37 13.01 21.29
C TRP A 295 -0.91 13.79 21.68
N PRO A 296 -0.91 14.68 22.68
CA PRO A 296 -2.08 15.52 22.97
C PRO A 296 -2.51 16.39 21.77
N THR A 297 -1.55 16.87 20.97
CA THR A 297 -1.85 17.60 19.73
C THR A 297 -2.46 16.70 18.68
N VAL A 298 -1.98 15.44 18.56
CA VAL A 298 -2.61 14.41 17.69
C VAL A 298 -4.07 14.21 18.10
N GLU A 299 -4.35 14.01 19.38
CA GLU A 299 -5.71 13.80 19.90
C GLU A 299 -6.62 14.98 19.62
N SER A 300 -6.11 16.20 19.70
CA SER A 300 -6.88 17.42 19.40
C SER A 300 -7.33 17.51 17.92
N GLN A 301 -6.71 16.76 17.01
CA GLN A 301 -7.10 16.74 15.59
C GLN A 301 -8.26 15.77 15.28
N HIS A 302 -8.69 14.91 16.23
CA HIS A 302 -9.68 13.87 15.96
C HIS A 302 -11.02 14.41 15.46
N GLU A 303 -11.48 15.56 15.95
CA GLU A 303 -12.71 16.18 15.45
C GLU A 303 -12.55 16.71 14.02
N LYS A 304 -11.36 17.23 13.65
CA LYS A 304 -11.08 17.63 12.28
C LYS A 304 -11.09 16.43 11.33
N ILE A 305 -10.54 15.31 11.75
CA ILE A 305 -10.52 14.05 10.96
C ILE A 305 -11.96 13.54 10.77
N LYS A 306 -12.79 13.59 11.81
CA LYS A 306 -14.20 13.23 11.70
C LYS A 306 -14.92 14.12 10.69
N ALA A 307 -14.76 15.44 10.78
CA ALA A 307 -15.34 16.41 9.86
C ALA A 307 -14.82 16.22 8.42
N CYS A 308 -13.54 15.85 8.24
CA CYS A 308 -12.96 15.53 6.94
C CYS A 308 -13.70 14.35 6.28
N ASN A 309 -13.92 13.27 7.02
CA ASN A 309 -14.62 12.09 6.52
C ASN A 309 -16.07 12.35 6.09
N GLU A 310 -16.75 13.29 6.75
CA GLU A 310 -18.12 13.66 6.45
C GLU A 310 -18.22 14.54 5.19
N ARG A 311 -17.19 15.29 4.86
CA ARG A 311 -17.21 16.28 3.76
C ARG A 311 -16.65 15.77 2.45
N THR A 312 -15.61 14.97 2.49
CA THR A 312 -14.85 14.60 1.30
C THR A 312 -14.56 13.11 1.28
N PRO A 313 -15.09 12.36 0.30
CA PRO A 313 -14.68 10.99 0.10
C PRO A 313 -13.18 10.92 -0.13
N CYS A 314 -12.48 10.17 0.73
CA CYS A 314 -11.03 9.98 0.66
C CYS A 314 -10.73 8.49 0.63
N PHE A 315 -9.84 8.08 -0.27
CA PHE A 315 -9.46 6.68 -0.43
C PHE A 315 -7.93 6.52 -0.57
N TYR A 316 -7.17 7.17 0.32
CA TYR A 316 -5.74 6.90 0.41
C TYR A 316 -5.51 5.47 0.91
N THR A 317 -5.00 4.61 0.04
CA THR A 317 -4.88 3.18 0.31
C THR A 317 -3.95 2.86 1.46
N CYS A 318 -2.86 3.62 1.63
CA CYS A 318 -1.92 3.47 2.73
C CYS A 318 -2.58 3.69 4.11
N THR A 319 -3.59 4.53 4.18
CA THR A 319 -4.26 4.89 5.44
C THR A 319 -5.65 4.29 5.57
N TYR A 320 -6.43 4.35 4.47
CA TYR A 320 -7.79 3.81 4.46
C TYR A 320 -7.81 2.28 4.63
N ASN A 321 -6.88 1.57 3.99
CA ASN A 321 -6.79 0.12 4.11
C ASN A 321 -6.52 -0.32 5.56
N ILE A 322 -5.76 0.46 6.33
CA ILE A 322 -5.53 0.21 7.76
C ILE A 322 -6.84 0.30 8.54
N SER A 323 -7.58 1.42 8.39
CA SER A 323 -8.86 1.64 9.05
C SER A 323 -9.88 0.57 8.71
N PHE A 324 -9.91 0.18 7.44
CA PHE A 324 -10.83 -0.82 6.92
C PHE A 324 -10.50 -2.24 7.42
N THR A 325 -9.23 -2.63 7.37
CA THR A 325 -8.76 -3.93 7.88
C THR A 325 -9.00 -4.06 9.38
N ALA A 326 -8.80 -3.00 10.15
CA ALA A 326 -9.04 -2.99 11.58
C ALA A 326 -10.50 -3.34 11.97
N ARG A 327 -11.45 -2.99 11.09
CA ARG A 327 -12.88 -3.30 11.31
C ARG A 327 -13.33 -4.64 10.74
N ASN A 328 -12.53 -5.22 9.87
CA ASN A 328 -12.88 -6.42 9.10
C ASN A 328 -11.80 -7.52 9.18
N GLU A 329 -11.08 -7.59 10.31
CA GLU A 329 -9.92 -8.47 10.50
C GLU A 329 -10.19 -9.94 10.14
N LEU A 330 -11.32 -10.48 10.61
CA LEU A 330 -11.65 -11.89 10.36
C LEU A 330 -11.89 -12.17 8.88
N ALA A 331 -12.64 -11.30 8.20
CA ALA A 331 -12.88 -11.45 6.76
C ALA A 331 -11.56 -11.36 5.98
N PHE A 332 -10.70 -10.39 6.32
CA PHE A 332 -9.38 -10.25 5.73
C PHE A 332 -8.52 -11.51 5.92
N LEU A 333 -8.46 -12.05 7.14
CA LEU A 333 -7.67 -13.23 7.46
C LEU A 333 -8.21 -14.48 6.75
N CYS A 334 -9.52 -14.69 6.77
CA CYS A 334 -10.16 -15.85 6.13
C CYS A 334 -9.96 -15.85 4.62
N GLU A 335 -10.24 -14.74 3.94
CA GLU A 335 -10.04 -14.64 2.50
C GLU A 335 -8.56 -14.77 2.10
N THR A 336 -7.65 -14.16 2.88
CA THR A 336 -6.22 -14.25 2.61
C THR A 336 -5.71 -15.68 2.77
N ALA A 337 -6.15 -16.40 3.79
CA ALA A 337 -5.83 -17.81 4.00
C ALA A 337 -6.38 -18.68 2.85
N PHE A 338 -7.63 -18.45 2.45
CA PHE A 338 -8.28 -19.15 1.35
C PHE A 338 -7.54 -18.98 0.02
N VAL A 339 -7.22 -17.73 -0.36
CA VAL A 339 -6.49 -17.46 -1.61
C VAL A 339 -5.11 -18.10 -1.59
N ARG A 340 -4.39 -18.03 -0.47
CA ARG A 340 -3.07 -18.67 -0.33
C ARG A 340 -3.16 -20.20 -0.46
N LEU A 341 -4.15 -20.81 0.18
CA LEU A 341 -4.38 -22.26 0.09
C LEU A 341 -4.71 -22.68 -1.35
N ARG A 342 -5.64 -21.98 -2.00
CA ARG A 342 -6.02 -22.27 -3.39
C ARG A 342 -4.82 -22.18 -4.34
N ARG A 343 -3.99 -21.14 -4.20
CA ARG A 343 -2.76 -20.99 -5.00
C ARG A 343 -1.74 -22.07 -4.72
N PHE A 344 -1.54 -22.44 -3.47
CA PHE A 344 -0.66 -23.55 -3.09
C PHE A 344 -1.13 -24.86 -3.76
N LEU A 345 -2.41 -25.15 -3.74
CA LEU A 345 -3.00 -26.33 -4.37
C LEU A 345 -2.90 -26.29 -5.90
N ALA A 346 -3.09 -25.12 -6.52
CA ALA A 346 -2.95 -24.94 -7.96
C ALA A 346 -1.51 -25.14 -8.45
N LEU A 347 -0.52 -24.68 -7.67
CA LEU A 347 0.90 -24.87 -7.97
C LEU A 347 1.37 -26.32 -7.77
N ASN A 348 0.73 -27.06 -6.85
CA ASN A 348 1.02 -28.46 -6.57
C ASN A 348 0.00 -29.38 -7.27
N ARG A 349 0.12 -29.56 -8.57
CA ARG A 349 -0.76 -30.46 -9.37
C ARG A 349 -0.94 -31.88 -8.78
N PHE A 350 -0.02 -32.33 -7.96
CA PHE A 350 -0.08 -33.62 -7.27
C PHE A 350 -1.17 -33.70 -6.20
N LEU A 351 -1.57 -32.58 -5.60
CA LEU A 351 -2.60 -32.51 -4.53
C LEU A 351 -4.02 -32.29 -5.08
N GLN A 352 -4.18 -31.96 -6.35
CA GLN A 352 -5.49 -31.72 -6.96
C GLN A 352 -6.39 -32.99 -6.95
N HIS A 353 -5.81 -34.19 -6.92
CA HIS A 353 -6.57 -35.44 -6.86
C HIS A 353 -7.17 -35.74 -5.47
N PHE A 354 -6.71 -35.05 -4.41
CA PHE A 354 -7.20 -35.25 -3.04
C PHE A 354 -8.24 -34.21 -2.58
N CYS A 355 -8.42 -33.11 -3.29
CA CYS A 355 -9.27 -31.99 -2.88
C CYS A 355 -10.75 -32.06 -3.33
N GLY A 356 -11.19 -33.14 -3.96
CA GLY A 356 -12.63 -33.39 -4.25
C GLY A 356 -13.52 -33.35 -3.00
N LEU A 357 -12.94 -33.50 -1.81
CA LEU A 357 -13.66 -33.48 -0.52
C LEU A 357 -13.86 -32.09 0.09
N PHE A 358 -13.10 -31.07 -0.34
CA PHE A 358 -13.19 -29.71 0.26
C PHE A 358 -14.22 -28.81 -0.44
N ILE A 359 -14.67 -29.14 -1.65
CA ILE A 359 -15.71 -28.41 -2.38
C ILE A 359 -17.08 -28.51 -1.69
N VAL A 360 -17.31 -29.53 -0.88
CA VAL A 360 -18.57 -29.73 -0.16
C VAL A 360 -18.76 -28.73 0.99
N PHE A 361 -17.69 -28.12 1.53
CA PHE A 361 -17.79 -27.12 2.61
C PHE A 361 -18.21 -25.73 2.15
N GLN A 362 -18.16 -25.42 0.86
CA GLN A 362 -18.53 -24.11 0.30
C GLN A 362 -20.06 -23.92 0.16
N TYR A 363 -20.86 -24.98 0.35
CA TYR A 363 -22.33 -24.93 0.27
C TYR A 363 -23.03 -25.05 1.63
N LEU A 364 -22.29 -25.08 2.75
CA LEU A 364 -22.85 -25.28 4.09
C LEU A 364 -22.52 -24.19 5.10
N VAL A 365 -21.98 -23.03 4.68
CA VAL A 365 -21.84 -21.84 5.56
C VAL A 365 -22.38 -20.61 4.82
#